data_c196eaec96e73c8eac333b95099314bf
#
_entry.id   c196eaec96e73c8eac333b95099314bf
#
_cell.length_a   1.000
_cell.length_b   1.000
_cell.length_c   1.000
_cell.angle_alpha   90.00
_cell.angle_beta   90.00
_cell.angle_gamma   90.00
#
_symmetry.space_group_name_H-M   'P 1'
#
loop_
_entity.id
_entity.type
_entity.pdbx_description
1 polymer ?
#
loop_
_entity_poly.entity_id
_entity_poly.type
_entity_poly.pdbx_seq_one_letter_code
_entity_poly.pdbx_strand_id
1 'polypeptide(L)'
;MPAPRIPRIVARRKSKPDLRRRVRHLAFVRQLPCVACGKSAPSEAAHVRTGTDGGVGVKPGDRYTVPLCAACHAKQHRIGELTFWSALRIDPINVALRLWTVSADINAGERTVFRARQQIDLARA
;
A
#
# COMPACT_ATOMS: atom_id res chain seq x y z
N MET A 1 39.97 4.65 25.43
CA MET A 1 39.45 4.76 24.28
C MET A 1 38.04 4.46 24.24
N PRO A 2 37.28 5.34 23.90
CA PRO A 2 35.90 5.14 23.90
C PRO A 2 35.47 4.26 22.76
N ALA A 3 34.51 3.52 22.96
CA ALA A 3 34.05 2.63 21.95
C ALA A 3 33.32 3.44 20.89
N PRO A 4 33.29 2.92 19.81
CA PRO A 4 32.70 3.59 18.70
C PRO A 4 31.24 3.65 18.95
N ARG A 5 30.67 4.60 18.59
CA ARG A 5 29.38 4.71 18.84
C ARG A 5 28.58 4.26 17.75
N ILE A 6 28.84 3.41 17.01
CA ILE A 6 28.09 2.84 15.98
C ILE A 6 26.70 2.77 16.27
N PRO A 7 26.39 2.31 17.32
CA PRO A 7 25.06 2.07 17.61
C PRO A 7 24.15 3.15 17.25
N ARG A 8 24.55 4.30 17.42
CA ARG A 8 23.68 5.23 17.25
C ARG A 8 23.26 5.38 15.95
N ILE A 9 23.96 5.27 15.11
CA ILE A 9 23.68 5.44 13.78
C ILE A 9 22.71 4.50 13.39
N VAL A 10 23.00 3.36 13.61
CA VAL A 10 22.16 2.37 13.19
C VAL A 10 20.93 2.46 13.91
N ALA A 11 21.04 2.75 15.08
CA ALA A 11 19.88 2.72 15.87
C ALA A 11 18.88 3.62 15.37
N ARG A 12 19.25 4.50 14.63
CA ARG A 12 18.40 5.40 14.41
C ARG A 12 17.43 5.05 13.66
N ARG A 13 16.91 4.67 13.85
CA ARG A 13 15.87 4.49 13.34
C ARG A 13 15.62 4.78 12.14
N LYS A 14 15.80 4.43 11.61
CA LYS A 14 15.56 4.54 10.51
C LYS A 14 14.71 5.40 10.29
N SER A 15 14.76 6.16 10.65
CA SER A 15 14.12 7.15 10.19
C SER A 15 12.81 6.94 9.77
N LYS A 16 11.97 7.26 10.45
CA LYS A 16 10.75 7.29 10.06
C LYS A 16 10.71 8.21 8.99
N PRO A 17 10.08 7.98 7.99
CA PRO A 17 9.96 8.79 6.87
C PRO A 17 9.30 10.00 7.40
N ASP A 18 9.65 11.08 6.89
CA ASP A 18 9.09 12.30 7.26
C ASP A 18 7.60 12.16 7.38
N LEU A 19 7.05 12.63 8.42
CA LEU A 19 5.63 12.60 8.66
C LEU A 19 4.89 13.26 7.51
N ARG A 20 5.43 14.36 6.95
CA ARG A 20 4.78 15.04 5.86
C ARG A 20 4.70 14.15 4.64
N ARG A 21 5.73 13.38 4.39
CA ARG A 21 5.74 12.48 3.24
C ARG A 21 4.69 11.41 3.43
N ARG A 22 4.55 10.87 4.63
CA ARG A 22 3.56 9.84 4.89
C ARG A 22 2.14 10.38 4.74
N VAL A 23 1.89 11.57 5.28
CA VAL A 23 0.57 12.17 5.20
C VAL A 23 0.21 12.45 3.74
N ARG A 24 1.17 12.97 2.96
CA ARG A 24 0.91 13.26 1.56
C ARG A 24 0.70 11.98 0.76
N HIS A 25 1.42 10.92 1.11
CA HIS A 25 1.27 9.65 0.41
C HIS A 25 -0.12 9.06 0.66
N LEU A 26 -0.60 9.09 1.89
CA LEU A 26 -1.94 8.57 2.17
C LEU A 26 -3.00 9.40 1.45
N ALA A 27 -2.83 10.72 1.39
CA ALA A 27 -3.75 11.57 0.66
C ALA A 27 -3.72 11.25 -0.85
N PHE A 28 -2.54 10.94 -1.38
CA PHE A 28 -2.38 10.56 -2.77
C PHE A 28 -3.12 9.23 -3.04
N VAL A 29 -2.93 8.23 -2.19
CA VAL A 29 -3.60 6.94 -2.37
C VAL A 29 -5.12 7.10 -2.37
N ARG A 30 -5.65 7.96 -1.53
CA ARG A 30 -7.10 8.18 -1.46
C ARG A 30 -7.67 8.81 -2.71
N GLN A 31 -6.83 9.44 -3.54
CA GLN A 31 -7.29 10.07 -4.77
C GLN A 31 -7.26 9.13 -5.96
N LEU A 32 -6.90 7.88 -5.75
CA LEU A 32 -6.82 6.90 -6.84
C LEU A 32 -8.07 6.02 -6.84
N PRO A 33 -8.40 5.42 -7.99
CA PRO A 33 -9.54 4.51 -8.04
C PRO A 33 -9.26 3.23 -7.29
N CYS A 34 -10.30 2.52 -6.90
CA CYS A 34 -10.17 1.26 -6.19
C CYS A 34 -9.44 0.23 -7.06
N VAL A 35 -8.36 -0.34 -6.57
CA VAL A 35 -7.59 -1.31 -7.34
C VAL A 35 -8.33 -2.63 -7.47
N ALA A 36 -9.27 -2.92 -6.59
CA ALA A 36 -10.02 -4.17 -6.64
C ALA A 36 -11.20 -4.14 -7.61
N CYS A 37 -11.99 -3.07 -7.60
CA CYS A 37 -13.18 -3.00 -8.43
C CYS A 37 -13.22 -1.87 -9.45
N GLY A 38 -12.27 -0.96 -9.37
CA GLY A 38 -12.22 0.16 -10.33
C GLY A 38 -13.11 1.33 -10.01
N LYS A 39 -13.79 1.31 -8.88
CA LYS A 39 -14.66 2.44 -8.52
C LYS A 39 -13.84 3.72 -8.45
N SER A 40 -14.39 4.80 -8.97
CA SER A 40 -13.71 6.09 -8.98
C SER A 40 -13.37 6.58 -7.60
N ALA A 41 -12.34 7.39 -7.50
CA ALA A 41 -11.96 8.02 -6.24
C ALA A 41 -13.15 8.81 -5.67
N PRO A 42 -13.21 9.00 -4.37
CA PRO A 42 -12.13 8.73 -3.44
C PRO A 42 -12.10 7.27 -3.00
N SER A 43 -10.92 6.83 -2.64
CA SER A 43 -10.72 5.50 -2.07
C SER A 43 -10.25 5.66 -0.63
N GLU A 44 -10.15 4.56 0.07
CA GLU A 44 -9.53 4.53 1.40
C GLU A 44 -8.12 3.99 1.23
N ALA A 45 -7.19 4.46 2.05
CA ALA A 45 -5.83 3.95 2.00
C ALA A 45 -5.78 2.71 2.90
N ALA A 46 -5.83 1.55 2.28
CA ALA A 46 -5.89 0.29 3.01
C ALA A 46 -4.49 -0.26 3.22
N HIS A 47 -4.12 -0.50 4.47
CA HIS A 47 -2.80 -1.05 4.79
C HIS A 47 -2.75 -2.55 4.47
N VAL A 48 -1.63 -2.99 3.91
CA VAL A 48 -1.40 -4.40 3.62
C VAL A 48 -0.51 -4.94 4.72
N ARG A 49 -0.97 -5.98 5.42
CA ARG A 49 -0.20 -6.54 6.52
C ARG A 49 0.58 -7.77 6.16
N THR A 50 0.01 -8.65 5.37
CA THR A 50 0.64 -9.92 5.04
C THR A 50 1.89 -9.72 4.22
N GLY A 51 3.00 -10.19 4.72
CA GLY A 51 4.27 -10.06 3.99
C GLY A 51 4.95 -8.70 4.11
N THR A 52 4.48 -7.86 5.01
CA THR A 52 5.06 -6.53 5.19
C THR A 52 5.79 -6.42 6.53
N ASP A 53 6.13 -5.20 6.92
CA ASP A 53 6.79 -4.96 8.19
C ASP A 53 5.80 -4.96 9.36
N GLY A 54 4.51 -5.12 9.09
CA GLY A 54 3.54 -5.22 10.15
C GLY A 54 3.44 -6.67 10.62
N GLY A 55 2.92 -6.89 11.79
CA GLY A 55 2.74 -8.22 12.33
C GLY A 55 1.57 -8.19 13.28
N VAL A 56 1.44 -9.23 14.09
CA VAL A 56 0.35 -9.30 15.04
C VAL A 56 0.48 -8.11 15.98
N GLY A 57 -0.51 -7.27 16.01
CA GLY A 57 -0.49 -6.10 16.87
C GLY A 57 0.40 -4.96 16.37
N VAL A 58 1.03 -5.11 15.22
CA VAL A 58 1.91 -4.08 14.70
C VAL A 58 1.35 -3.55 13.38
N LYS A 59 1.12 -2.25 13.33
CA LYS A 59 0.60 -1.63 12.13
C LYS A 59 1.69 -1.54 11.08
N PRO A 60 1.43 -1.93 9.85
CA PRO A 60 2.43 -1.83 8.80
C PRO A 60 2.69 -0.36 8.44
N GLY A 61 3.81 -0.09 7.83
CA GLY A 61 4.15 1.27 7.43
C GLY A 61 3.22 1.80 6.35
N ASP A 62 3.13 3.11 6.26
CA ASP A 62 2.21 3.76 5.33
C ASP A 62 2.57 3.55 3.86
N ARG A 63 3.79 3.11 3.56
CA ARG A 63 4.15 2.79 2.18
C ARG A 63 3.49 1.50 1.72
N TYR A 64 2.93 0.74 2.66
CA TYR A 64 2.24 -0.50 2.31
C TYR A 64 0.73 -0.26 2.30
N THR A 65 0.30 0.72 1.50
CA THR A 65 -1.13 1.01 1.36
C THR A 65 -1.55 0.92 -0.10
N VAL A 66 -2.79 0.52 -0.30
CA VAL A 66 -3.38 0.45 -1.63
C VAL A 66 -4.76 1.11 -1.59
N PRO A 67 -5.24 1.64 -2.72
CA PRO A 67 -6.55 2.27 -2.74
C PRO A 67 -7.66 1.23 -2.85
N LEU A 68 -8.56 1.22 -1.88
CA LEU A 68 -9.74 0.37 -1.92
C LEU A 68 -10.96 1.21 -1.60
N CYS A 69 -12.05 1.03 -2.33
CA CYS A 69 -13.29 1.70 -1.96
C CYS A 69 -13.79 1.11 -0.65
N ALA A 70 -14.70 1.81 0.02
CA ALA A 70 -15.19 1.37 1.32
C ALA A 70 -15.72 -0.06 1.30
N ALA A 71 -16.45 -0.41 0.25
CA ALA A 71 -17.03 -1.75 0.15
C ALA A 71 -15.96 -2.84 0.01
N CYS A 72 -14.97 -2.61 -0.85
CA CYS A 72 -13.89 -3.58 -1.04
C CYS A 72 -13.02 -3.67 0.20
N HIS A 73 -12.77 -2.55 0.87
CA HIS A 73 -11.97 -2.53 2.08
C HIS A 73 -12.67 -3.35 3.19
N ALA A 74 -13.99 -3.17 3.33
CA ALA A 74 -14.76 -3.93 4.29
C ALA A 74 -14.75 -5.41 3.95
N LYS A 75 -14.84 -5.75 2.66
CA LYS A 75 -14.82 -7.14 2.25
C LYS A 75 -13.46 -7.76 2.54
N GLN A 76 -12.36 -7.03 2.29
CA GLN A 76 -11.04 -7.51 2.59
C GLN A 76 -10.89 -7.87 4.07
N HIS A 77 -11.42 -7.02 4.96
CA HIS A 77 -11.36 -7.30 6.37
C HIS A 77 -12.23 -8.51 6.73
N ARG A 78 -13.37 -8.65 6.06
CA ARG A 78 -14.28 -9.74 6.40
C ARG A 78 -13.75 -11.10 5.97
N ILE A 79 -13.18 -11.21 4.79
CA ILE A 79 -12.72 -12.49 4.29
C ILE A 79 -11.21 -12.72 4.45
N GLY A 80 -10.47 -11.70 4.86
CA GLY A 80 -9.02 -11.81 5.07
C GLY A 80 -8.21 -11.38 3.85
N GLU A 81 -7.05 -10.80 4.08
CA GLU A 81 -6.19 -10.29 3.01
C GLU A 81 -5.80 -11.35 2.00
N LEU A 82 -5.34 -12.49 2.47
CA LEU A 82 -4.86 -13.51 1.58
C LEU A 82 -5.95 -13.98 0.64
N THR A 83 -7.12 -14.27 1.18
CA THR A 83 -8.25 -14.73 0.37
C THR A 83 -8.67 -13.65 -0.61
N PHE A 84 -8.75 -12.41 -0.15
CA PHE A 84 -9.20 -11.29 -0.98
C PHE A 84 -8.27 -11.08 -2.17
N TRP A 85 -6.98 -10.96 -1.92
CA TRP A 85 -6.03 -10.65 -2.98
C TRP A 85 -5.75 -11.85 -3.89
N SER A 86 -5.78 -13.07 -3.34
CA SER A 86 -5.60 -14.27 -4.15
C SER A 86 -6.73 -14.42 -5.17
N ALA A 87 -7.94 -14.11 -4.75
CA ALA A 87 -9.08 -14.21 -5.65
C ALA A 87 -8.97 -13.22 -6.81
N LEU A 88 -8.36 -12.06 -6.56
CA LEU A 88 -8.20 -11.05 -7.59
C LEU A 88 -6.94 -11.27 -8.41
N ARG A 89 -6.04 -12.13 -7.93
CA ARG A 89 -4.75 -12.35 -8.57
C ARG A 89 -3.92 -11.09 -8.68
N ILE A 90 -3.99 -10.26 -7.67
CA ILE A 90 -3.21 -9.04 -7.56
C ILE A 90 -2.28 -9.20 -6.37
N ASP A 91 -1.02 -8.80 -6.54
CA ASP A 91 -0.06 -8.75 -5.44
C ASP A 91 -0.15 -7.35 -4.83
N PRO A 92 -0.77 -7.20 -3.68
CA PRO A 92 -0.99 -5.87 -3.10
C PRO A 92 0.31 -5.19 -2.67
N ILE A 93 1.34 -5.97 -2.33
CA ILE A 93 2.61 -5.39 -1.93
C ILE A 93 3.27 -4.74 -3.14
N ASN A 94 3.20 -5.41 -4.30
CA ASN A 94 3.79 -4.87 -5.51
C ASN A 94 3.08 -3.56 -5.89
N VAL A 95 1.75 -3.54 -5.80
CA VAL A 95 0.99 -2.32 -6.09
C VAL A 95 1.38 -1.21 -5.12
N ALA A 96 1.41 -1.53 -3.83
CA ALA A 96 1.72 -0.54 -2.80
C ALA A 96 3.09 0.09 -3.01
N LEU A 97 4.09 -0.73 -3.29
CA LEU A 97 5.45 -0.22 -3.47
C LEU A 97 5.60 0.58 -4.77
N ARG A 98 4.87 0.20 -5.81
CA ARG A 98 4.89 0.98 -7.03
C ARG A 98 4.24 2.34 -6.80
N LEU A 99 3.16 2.38 -6.03
CA LEU A 99 2.50 3.63 -5.70
C LEU A 99 3.41 4.51 -4.86
N TRP A 100 4.18 3.89 -3.96
CA TRP A 100 5.12 4.65 -3.14
C TRP A 100 6.17 5.34 -4.01
N THR A 101 6.65 4.67 -5.06
CA THR A 101 7.67 5.25 -5.93
C THR A 101 7.15 6.40 -6.80
N VAL A 102 5.84 6.44 -7.04
CA VAL A 102 5.25 7.52 -7.83
C VAL A 102 4.37 8.43 -6.98
N SER A 103 4.60 8.42 -5.68
CA SER A 103 3.77 9.18 -4.74
C SER A 103 3.60 10.62 -5.17
N ALA A 104 2.39 11.11 -5.05
CA ALA A 104 1.97 12.46 -5.43
C ALA A 104 1.83 12.69 -6.93
N ASP A 105 2.16 11.73 -7.77
CA ASP A 105 1.94 11.84 -9.20
C ASP A 105 0.65 11.08 -9.52
N ILE A 106 -0.47 11.79 -9.56
CA ILE A 106 -1.78 11.18 -9.74
C ILE A 106 -1.87 10.40 -11.05
N ASN A 107 -1.34 10.94 -12.13
CA ASN A 107 -1.44 10.23 -13.41
C ASN A 107 -0.66 8.91 -13.38
N ALA A 108 0.53 8.91 -12.79
CA ALA A 108 1.31 7.69 -12.66
C ALA A 108 0.63 6.69 -11.72
N GLY A 109 0.00 7.21 -10.66
CA GLY A 109 -0.75 6.36 -9.73
C GLY A 109 -1.93 5.70 -10.40
N GLU A 110 -2.67 6.45 -11.21
CA GLU A 110 -3.82 5.90 -11.93
C GLU A 110 -3.37 4.83 -12.92
N ARG A 111 -2.24 5.05 -13.60
CA ARG A 111 -1.71 4.05 -14.51
C ARG A 111 -1.30 2.78 -13.76
N THR A 112 -0.75 2.92 -12.57
CA THR A 112 -0.35 1.78 -11.75
C THR A 112 -1.59 0.95 -11.39
N VAL A 113 -2.66 1.62 -10.96
CA VAL A 113 -3.91 0.95 -10.62
C VAL A 113 -4.50 0.26 -11.86
N PHE A 114 -4.50 0.97 -12.99
CA PHE A 114 -5.05 0.43 -14.21
C PHE A 114 -4.31 -0.85 -14.64
N ARG A 115 -2.98 -0.83 -14.59
CA ARG A 115 -2.20 -2.01 -14.95
C ARG A 115 -2.45 -3.17 -14.01
N ALA A 116 -2.58 -2.93 -12.72
CA ALA A 116 -2.87 -3.98 -11.76
C ALA A 116 -4.21 -4.62 -12.08
N ARG A 117 -5.20 -3.80 -12.46
CA ARG A 117 -6.51 -4.31 -12.79
C ARG A 117 -6.53 -5.09 -14.10
N GLN A 118 -5.62 -4.78 -15.02
CA GLN A 118 -5.54 -5.54 -16.26
C GLN A 118 -5.13 -6.98 -16.00
N GLN A 119 -4.43 -7.24 -14.91
CA GLN A 119 -4.04 -8.61 -14.57
C GLN A 119 -5.29 -9.44 -14.27
N ILE A 120 -6.33 -8.82 -13.70
CA ILE A 120 -7.56 -9.52 -13.39
C ILE A 120 -8.22 -9.95 -14.70
N ASP A 121 -8.27 -9.05 -15.68
CA ASP A 121 -8.91 -9.36 -16.94
C ASP A 121 -8.17 -10.45 -17.69
N LEU A 122 -6.85 -10.40 -17.70
CA LEU A 122 -6.07 -11.42 -18.36
C LEU A 122 -6.25 -12.78 -17.68
N ALA A 123 -6.38 -12.79 -16.37
CA ALA A 123 -6.56 -14.04 -15.64
C ALA A 123 -7.92 -14.67 -15.92
N ARG A 124 -8.89 -13.87 -16.35
CA ARG A 124 -10.21 -14.39 -16.65
C ARG A 124 -10.36 -14.80 -18.09
N ALA A 125 -9.46 -14.34 -18.93
CA ALA A 125 -9.50 -14.71 -20.34
C ALA A 125 -9.06 -16.19 -20.58
#